data_aaa3774ed4f58ab15095c5b0fd83600c
#
_entry.id   aaa3774ed4f58ab15095c5b0fd83600c
#
_cell.length_a   1.000
_cell.length_b   1.000
_cell.length_c   1.000
_cell.angle_alpha   90.00
_cell.angle_beta   90.00
_cell.angle_gamma   90.00
#
_symmetry.space_group_name_H-M   'P 1'
#
loop_
_entity.id
_entity.type
_entity.pdbx_description
1 polymer ?
#
loop_
_entity_poly.entity_id
_entity_poly.type
_entity_poly.pdbx_seq_one_letter_code
_entity_poly.pdbx_strand_id
1 'polypeptide(L)'
;MTGNLLSEDLIKTDRGSFSLPGLLAAMSRGEVASFPALRPHQRPAWHMFLVQLAVLALANAEHGQLPEDEDAWRAALRGLTMSFTDDAPWHLAVDDHRSPAFLQPPDPGGLKWSLVATPDALDMIITAKNHDLKREIARQAEPQDWIFALVSLQTMEGFGGSGNYGIARMNRGSSSRAMIGLAPARGKTGLMDPAAWWRRDVAHLLGKRSGRLGEALLWCLPWPEGHMLDLRDLDPLFIEICRRVRLQDRPEGICASRATSKMERVNAKESKGMTGDPWAPVHKTELKTLTLGDKDWTYRLLDEIFYSGEWHVPELARPAHDEKAADMILIAEAFARGNSKTDGFKSRLVPVPKAVKEMMFGSEAIDLAKAQVELIGRMDIALRDGLVLIAASGDWGKRDKKKYGHTRTARTSLSGIADALFFPTLWDKLVAGTEDGRNSVHARFAKTLAQAARDEFRRAASGIPCARIMRPRAETRGRDALERGIARIFREMGLKEFEHA
;
A
#
# COMPACT_ATOMS: atom_id res chain seq x y z
N MET A 1 -34.17 6.89 8.83
CA MET A 1 -32.84 7.07 8.20
C MET A 1 -31.92 7.72 9.22
N THR A 2 -30.66 7.26 9.34
CA THR A 2 -29.72 7.73 10.36
C THR A 2 -28.36 7.99 9.77
N GLY A 3 -27.69 9.05 10.23
CA GLY A 3 -26.34 9.40 9.86
C GLY A 3 -26.18 9.88 8.42
N ASN A 4 -26.73 11.04 8.08
CA ASN A 4 -26.57 11.64 6.76
C ASN A 4 -25.19 12.30 6.63
N LEU A 5 -24.31 11.70 5.85
CA LEU A 5 -22.94 12.20 5.63
C LEU A 5 -22.91 13.58 4.97
N LEU A 6 -23.97 14.02 4.28
CA LEU A 6 -24.01 15.33 3.65
C LEU A 6 -24.35 16.47 4.60
N SER A 7 -24.93 16.18 5.76
CA SER A 7 -25.44 17.21 6.68
C SER A 7 -25.03 17.01 8.14
N GLU A 8 -24.62 15.82 8.54
CA GLU A 8 -24.26 15.53 9.94
C GLU A 8 -22.74 15.43 10.10
N ASP A 9 -22.21 15.97 11.20
CA ASP A 9 -20.78 16.02 11.53
C ASP A 9 -20.29 14.68 12.09
N LEU A 10 -20.19 13.68 11.22
CA LEU A 10 -19.88 12.29 11.58
C LEU A 10 -18.40 11.95 11.57
N ILE A 11 -17.52 12.76 10.95
CA ILE A 11 -16.12 12.42 10.72
C ILE A 11 -15.23 13.33 11.58
N LYS A 12 -14.53 12.74 12.56
CA LYS A 12 -13.63 13.46 13.46
C LYS A 12 -12.25 13.63 12.84
N THR A 13 -11.72 14.84 12.96
CA THR A 13 -10.37 15.23 12.59
C THR A 13 -9.67 15.90 13.77
N ASP A 14 -8.42 16.29 13.60
CA ASP A 14 -7.69 17.14 14.57
C ASP A 14 -8.27 18.56 14.70
N ARG A 15 -9.22 18.95 13.84
CA ARG A 15 -9.88 20.25 13.83
C ARG A 15 -11.32 20.23 14.34
N GLY A 16 -11.85 19.08 14.65
CA GLY A 16 -13.25 18.87 15.05
C GLY A 16 -13.94 17.83 14.19
N SER A 17 -15.24 17.75 14.31
CA SER A 17 -16.09 16.86 13.51
C SER A 17 -16.63 17.61 12.30
N PHE A 18 -16.80 16.90 11.18
CA PHE A 18 -17.28 17.44 9.93
C PHE A 18 -18.31 16.50 9.29
N SER A 19 -19.22 17.10 8.52
CA SER A 19 -19.94 16.40 7.45
C SER A 19 -18.96 16.02 6.34
N LEU A 20 -19.33 15.14 5.44
CA LEU A 20 -18.44 14.79 4.29
C LEU A 20 -18.15 16.01 3.39
N PRO A 21 -19.13 16.88 3.03
CA PRO A 21 -18.84 18.13 2.33
C PRO A 21 -17.94 19.08 3.12
N GLY A 22 -18.20 19.23 4.42
CA GLY A 22 -17.38 20.07 5.31
C GLY A 22 -15.95 19.58 5.42
N LEU A 23 -15.75 18.25 5.49
CA LEU A 23 -14.44 17.64 5.43
C LEU A 23 -13.71 17.96 4.12
N LEU A 24 -14.36 17.78 2.96
CA LEU A 24 -13.75 18.08 1.66
C LEU A 24 -13.38 19.56 1.54
N ALA A 25 -14.20 20.47 2.03
CA ALA A 25 -13.89 21.90 2.10
C ALA A 25 -12.68 22.19 3.00
N ALA A 26 -12.61 21.58 4.18
CA ALA A 26 -11.47 21.72 5.09
C ALA A 26 -10.17 21.12 4.49
N MET A 27 -10.27 20.00 3.77
CA MET A 27 -9.16 19.41 3.01
C MET A 27 -8.71 20.35 1.87
N SER A 28 -9.65 20.99 1.17
CA SER A 28 -9.34 21.99 0.12
C SER A 28 -8.54 23.17 0.68
N ARG A 29 -8.92 23.67 1.85
CA ARG A 29 -8.18 24.74 2.55
C ARG A 29 -6.88 24.30 3.22
N GLY A 30 -6.60 22.97 3.27
CA GLY A 30 -5.40 22.43 3.89
C GLY A 30 -5.41 22.43 5.42
N GLU A 31 -6.57 22.40 6.03
CA GLU A 31 -6.73 22.53 7.47
C GLU A 31 -6.58 21.20 8.22
N VAL A 32 -6.87 20.06 7.58
CA VAL A 32 -6.87 18.74 8.21
C VAL A 32 -5.48 18.12 8.20
N ALA A 33 -4.94 17.84 9.39
CA ALA A 33 -3.64 17.23 9.57
C ALA A 33 -3.70 15.75 10.00
N SER A 34 -4.81 15.28 10.57
CA SER A 34 -4.97 13.87 10.96
C SER A 34 -6.43 13.49 11.17
N PHE A 35 -6.67 12.18 11.16
CA PHE A 35 -7.93 11.52 11.49
C PHE A 35 -7.70 10.61 12.70
N PRO A 36 -7.99 11.06 13.94
CA PRO A 36 -7.63 10.32 15.16
C PRO A 36 -8.24 8.92 15.28
N ALA A 37 -9.44 8.71 14.74
CA ALA A 37 -10.12 7.41 14.78
C ALA A 37 -9.74 6.48 13.61
N LEU A 38 -9.05 6.99 12.59
CA LEU A 38 -8.66 6.22 11.42
C LEU A 38 -7.48 5.30 11.75
N ARG A 39 -7.68 4.00 11.61
CA ARG A 39 -6.64 3.02 11.86
C ARG A 39 -5.61 2.99 10.71
N PRO A 40 -4.33 2.64 10.98
CA PRO A 40 -3.30 2.66 9.94
C PRO A 40 -3.65 1.89 8.67
N HIS A 41 -4.28 0.72 8.78
CA HIS A 41 -4.66 -0.11 7.62
C HIS A 41 -5.88 0.43 6.84
N GLN A 42 -6.67 1.33 7.43
CA GLN A 42 -7.79 2.00 6.77
C GLN A 42 -7.35 3.25 5.98
N ARG A 43 -6.19 3.80 6.32
CA ARG A 43 -5.66 5.03 5.70
C ARG A 43 -5.62 4.96 4.17
N PRO A 44 -5.05 3.93 3.52
CA PRO A 44 -5.02 3.89 2.06
C PRO A 44 -6.41 3.85 1.44
N ALA A 45 -7.35 3.08 2.02
CA ALA A 45 -8.73 3.04 1.55
C ALA A 45 -9.41 4.40 1.64
N TRP A 46 -9.28 5.05 2.80
CA TRP A 46 -9.86 6.36 3.06
C TRP A 46 -9.31 7.43 2.11
N HIS A 47 -8.01 7.48 1.93
CA HIS A 47 -7.38 8.43 1.00
C HIS A 47 -7.87 8.21 -0.43
N MET A 48 -7.80 6.98 -0.95
CA MET A 48 -8.25 6.67 -2.31
C MET A 48 -9.74 6.97 -2.51
N PHE A 49 -10.58 6.65 -1.52
CA PHE A 49 -12.01 6.95 -1.55
C PHE A 49 -12.27 8.46 -1.65
N LEU A 50 -11.64 9.27 -0.78
CA LEU A 50 -11.81 10.73 -0.80
C LEU A 50 -11.33 11.36 -2.11
N VAL A 51 -10.23 10.86 -2.68
CA VAL A 51 -9.73 11.34 -3.99
C VAL A 51 -10.69 10.95 -5.10
N GLN A 52 -11.11 9.68 -5.19
CA GLN A 52 -12.05 9.22 -6.21
C GLN A 52 -13.37 10.00 -6.13
N LEU A 53 -13.92 10.13 -4.95
CA LEU A 53 -15.17 10.84 -4.74
C LEU A 53 -15.09 12.32 -5.16
N ALA A 54 -14.01 12.99 -4.77
CA ALA A 54 -13.80 14.40 -5.12
C ALA A 54 -13.67 14.59 -6.64
N VAL A 55 -12.85 13.79 -7.31
CA VAL A 55 -12.68 13.87 -8.77
C VAL A 55 -13.99 13.58 -9.50
N LEU A 56 -14.75 12.57 -9.05
CA LEU A 56 -16.06 12.25 -9.63
C LEU A 56 -17.06 13.39 -9.47
N ALA A 57 -17.14 13.98 -8.26
CA ALA A 57 -18.07 15.07 -7.96
C ALA A 57 -17.73 16.34 -8.76
N LEU A 58 -16.46 16.73 -8.80
CA LEU A 58 -15.98 17.91 -9.51
C LEU A 58 -16.12 17.76 -11.02
N ALA A 59 -15.78 16.61 -11.59
CA ALA A 59 -15.93 16.34 -13.00
C ALA A 59 -17.41 16.32 -13.44
N ASN A 60 -18.31 15.79 -12.60
CA ASN A 60 -19.75 15.81 -12.87
C ASN A 60 -20.33 17.22 -12.78
N ALA A 61 -19.80 18.07 -11.90
CA ALA A 61 -20.21 19.46 -11.75
C ALA A 61 -19.46 20.43 -12.70
N GLU A 62 -18.57 19.93 -13.56
CA GLU A 62 -17.71 20.71 -14.46
C GLU A 62 -16.85 21.75 -13.73
N HIS A 63 -16.48 21.47 -12.47
CA HIS A 63 -15.60 22.31 -11.68
C HIS A 63 -14.13 21.98 -11.96
N GLY A 64 -13.38 22.97 -12.46
CA GLY A 64 -11.94 22.83 -12.74
C GLY A 64 -11.03 23.06 -11.52
N GLN A 65 -11.57 23.50 -10.38
CA GLN A 65 -10.84 23.85 -9.17
C GLN A 65 -11.51 23.24 -7.93
N LEU A 66 -10.72 23.08 -6.86
CA LEU A 66 -11.21 22.60 -5.56
C LEU A 66 -12.04 23.71 -4.88
N PRO A 67 -13.34 23.50 -4.62
CA PRO A 67 -14.12 24.43 -3.80
C PRO A 67 -13.58 24.49 -2.35
N GLU A 68 -13.58 25.67 -1.77
CA GLU A 68 -13.24 25.87 -0.35
C GLU A 68 -14.49 25.95 0.54
N ASP A 69 -15.67 26.00 -0.08
CA ASP A 69 -16.97 26.12 0.55
C ASP A 69 -17.67 24.78 0.69
N GLU A 70 -18.31 24.54 1.85
CA GLU A 70 -19.02 23.31 2.14
C GLU A 70 -20.26 23.11 1.27
N ASP A 71 -21.01 24.18 1.01
CA ASP A 71 -22.24 24.11 0.22
C ASP A 71 -21.97 23.77 -1.24
N ALA A 72 -20.84 24.27 -1.80
CA ALA A 72 -20.38 23.90 -3.12
C ALA A 72 -20.03 22.39 -3.20
N TRP A 73 -19.35 21.85 -2.20
CA TRP A 73 -19.07 20.42 -2.12
C TRP A 73 -20.36 19.60 -1.94
N ARG A 74 -21.29 20.07 -1.10
CA ARG A 74 -22.59 19.41 -0.91
C ARG A 74 -23.40 19.35 -2.20
N ALA A 75 -23.42 20.45 -2.97
CA ALA A 75 -24.05 20.50 -4.28
C ALA A 75 -23.40 19.52 -5.27
N ALA A 76 -22.05 19.49 -5.35
CA ALA A 76 -21.32 18.60 -6.23
C ALA A 76 -21.55 17.11 -5.89
N LEU A 77 -21.56 16.74 -4.59
CA LEU A 77 -21.86 15.38 -4.15
C LEU A 77 -23.29 14.95 -4.46
N ARG A 78 -24.29 15.82 -4.18
CA ARG A 78 -25.70 15.57 -4.58
C ARG A 78 -25.85 15.42 -6.09
N GLY A 79 -25.05 16.15 -6.85
CA GLY A 79 -25.02 16.03 -8.31
C GLY A 79 -24.72 14.61 -8.80
N LEU A 80 -23.99 13.80 -8.03
CA LEU A 80 -23.73 12.40 -8.35
C LEU A 80 -24.95 11.49 -8.12
N THR A 81 -25.92 11.92 -7.32
CA THR A 81 -27.05 11.10 -6.86
C THR A 81 -28.41 11.81 -7.05
N MET A 82 -28.55 12.61 -8.09
CA MET A 82 -29.75 13.43 -8.36
C MET A 82 -31.06 12.64 -8.44
N SER A 83 -31.01 11.35 -8.73
CA SER A 83 -32.18 10.45 -8.74
C SER A 83 -32.72 10.12 -7.34
N PHE A 84 -31.99 10.48 -6.27
CA PHE A 84 -32.35 10.21 -4.89
C PHE A 84 -32.57 11.54 -4.15
N THR A 85 -33.80 12.02 -4.14
CA THR A 85 -34.18 13.34 -3.55
C THR A 85 -34.12 13.37 -2.04
N ASP A 86 -34.03 12.21 -1.39
CA ASP A 86 -33.99 11.99 0.06
C ASP A 86 -32.56 11.77 0.60
N ASP A 87 -31.53 11.98 -0.23
CA ASP A 87 -30.13 11.70 0.10
C ASP A 87 -29.86 10.25 0.57
N ALA A 88 -30.73 9.27 0.27
CA ALA A 88 -30.60 7.88 0.74
C ALA A 88 -29.20 7.29 0.53
N PRO A 89 -28.50 7.48 -0.62
CA PRO A 89 -27.15 6.97 -0.82
C PRO A 89 -26.09 7.50 0.14
N TRP A 90 -26.38 8.55 0.89
CA TRP A 90 -25.48 9.22 1.81
C TRP A 90 -25.82 8.97 3.28
N HIS A 91 -26.87 8.22 3.57
CA HIS A 91 -27.21 7.80 4.94
C HIS A 91 -26.45 6.52 5.32
N LEU A 92 -26.00 6.43 6.56
CA LEU A 92 -25.39 5.20 7.10
C LEU A 92 -26.40 4.07 7.21
N ALA A 93 -27.62 4.37 7.66
CA ALA A 93 -28.70 3.40 7.71
C ALA A 93 -30.00 4.00 7.13
N VAL A 94 -30.70 3.20 6.34
CA VAL A 94 -32.01 3.54 5.76
C VAL A 94 -33.04 2.48 6.18
N ASP A 95 -34.30 2.91 6.39
CA ASP A 95 -35.35 2.02 6.84
C ASP A 95 -35.82 1.06 5.74
N ASP A 96 -35.93 1.55 4.50
CA ASP A 96 -36.23 0.71 3.34
C ASP A 96 -34.94 0.12 2.73
N HIS A 97 -34.70 -1.16 2.97
CA HIS A 97 -33.52 -1.85 2.45
C HIS A 97 -33.50 -1.99 0.91
N ARG A 98 -34.59 -1.67 0.21
CA ARG A 98 -34.62 -1.58 -1.26
C ARG A 98 -33.99 -0.28 -1.77
N SER A 99 -33.81 0.71 -0.90
CA SER A 99 -33.05 1.92 -1.19
C SER A 99 -31.57 1.71 -0.92
N PRO A 100 -30.66 2.37 -1.67
CA PRO A 100 -29.24 2.35 -1.35
C PRO A 100 -28.97 3.09 -0.03
N ALA A 101 -27.87 2.72 0.64
CA ALA A 101 -27.28 3.50 1.71
C ALA A 101 -25.79 3.64 1.44
N PHE A 102 -25.06 4.43 2.21
CA PHE A 102 -23.65 4.73 1.97
C PHE A 102 -22.81 3.45 1.86
N LEU A 103 -22.24 3.21 0.67
CA LEU A 103 -21.49 2.00 0.30
C LEU A 103 -22.27 0.68 0.49
N GLN A 104 -23.59 0.76 0.45
CA GLN A 104 -24.48 -0.39 0.67
C GLN A 104 -25.52 -0.45 -0.47
N PRO A 105 -25.44 -1.45 -1.36
CA PRO A 105 -26.39 -1.53 -2.47
C PRO A 105 -27.80 -1.88 -2.00
N PRO A 106 -28.81 -1.57 -2.79
CA PRO A 106 -30.18 -2.03 -2.56
C PRO A 106 -30.24 -3.56 -2.36
N ASP A 107 -31.01 -4.01 -1.37
CA ASP A 107 -31.27 -5.43 -1.16
C ASP A 107 -32.18 -5.97 -2.27
N PRO A 108 -31.76 -6.95 -3.07
CA PRO A 108 -32.61 -7.54 -4.10
C PRO A 108 -33.72 -8.44 -3.53
N GLY A 109 -33.71 -8.71 -2.22
CA GLY A 109 -34.57 -9.70 -1.57
C GLY A 109 -34.03 -11.13 -1.66
N GLY A 110 -34.48 -11.97 -0.74
CA GLY A 110 -34.13 -13.40 -0.72
C GLY A 110 -32.71 -13.75 -0.25
N LEU A 111 -31.91 -12.79 0.20
CA LEU A 111 -30.58 -13.04 0.75
C LEU A 111 -30.64 -13.59 2.18
N LYS A 112 -29.67 -14.44 2.51
CA LYS A 112 -29.50 -14.93 3.89
C LYS A 112 -28.54 -14.01 4.63
N TRP A 113 -29.11 -13.14 5.44
CA TRP A 113 -28.39 -12.17 6.23
C TRP A 113 -27.86 -12.74 7.56
N SER A 114 -26.67 -12.39 7.95
CA SER A 114 -26.04 -12.74 9.23
C SER A 114 -25.65 -11.45 9.95
N LEU A 115 -25.96 -11.36 11.24
CA LEU A 115 -25.67 -10.20 12.08
C LEU A 115 -24.14 -10.00 12.23
N VAL A 116 -23.71 -8.76 12.20
CA VAL A 116 -22.36 -8.28 12.47
C VAL A 116 -22.46 -7.17 13.51
N ALA A 117 -22.05 -7.45 14.74
CA ALA A 117 -22.31 -6.57 15.87
C ALA A 117 -21.38 -5.36 15.96
N THR A 118 -20.20 -5.39 15.32
CA THR A 118 -19.18 -4.35 15.44
C THR A 118 -18.52 -4.03 14.11
N PRO A 119 -18.04 -2.79 13.90
CA PRO A 119 -17.30 -2.42 12.69
C PRO A 119 -16.05 -3.30 12.47
N ASP A 120 -15.40 -3.71 13.55
CA ASP A 120 -14.22 -4.59 13.48
C ASP A 120 -14.53 -5.95 12.84
N ALA A 121 -15.77 -6.42 12.95
CA ALA A 121 -16.19 -7.67 12.31
C ALA A 121 -16.49 -7.52 10.81
N LEU A 122 -16.63 -6.30 10.30
CA LEU A 122 -16.65 -5.98 8.87
C LEU A 122 -15.27 -5.75 8.31
N ASP A 123 -14.38 -5.13 9.09
CA ASP A 123 -13.07 -4.70 8.67
C ASP A 123 -12.17 -5.86 8.27
N MET A 124 -11.22 -5.62 7.37
CA MET A 124 -10.20 -6.57 6.89
C MET A 124 -9.29 -7.13 7.99
N ILE A 125 -9.25 -6.48 9.15
CA ILE A 125 -8.44 -6.90 10.31
C ILE A 125 -8.82 -8.29 10.83
N ILE A 126 -10.08 -8.68 10.71
CA ILE A 126 -10.54 -9.93 11.30
C ILE A 126 -10.14 -11.12 10.44
N THR A 127 -9.37 -12.00 11.07
CA THR A 127 -8.98 -13.30 10.50
C THR A 127 -9.50 -14.41 11.36
N ALA A 128 -9.65 -15.62 10.77
CA ALA A 128 -10.11 -16.80 11.50
C ALA A 128 -9.27 -17.16 12.74
N LYS A 129 -8.03 -16.67 12.85
CA LYS A 129 -7.10 -17.06 13.93
C LYS A 129 -7.09 -16.15 15.16
N ASN A 130 -7.65 -14.94 15.09
CA ASN A 130 -7.66 -14.00 16.21
C ASN A 130 -9.01 -13.30 16.39
N HIS A 131 -10.05 -13.99 16.00
CA HIS A 131 -11.41 -13.53 15.93
C HIS A 131 -11.97 -13.09 17.30
N ASP A 132 -11.65 -13.83 18.35
CA ASP A 132 -12.28 -13.62 19.66
C ASP A 132 -11.73 -12.37 20.36
N LEU A 133 -10.42 -12.15 20.31
CA LEU A 133 -9.79 -10.97 20.93
C LEU A 133 -10.30 -9.64 20.34
N LYS A 134 -10.64 -9.60 19.07
CA LYS A 134 -11.11 -8.37 18.40
C LYS A 134 -12.58 -8.09 18.64
N ARG A 135 -13.40 -9.12 18.79
CA ARG A 135 -14.81 -8.98 19.18
C ARG A 135 -15.00 -8.36 20.56
N GLU A 136 -14.07 -8.64 21.47
CA GLU A 136 -14.12 -8.11 22.83
C GLU A 136 -13.67 -6.64 22.95
N ILE A 137 -12.90 -6.12 22.00
CA ILE A 137 -12.29 -4.78 22.09
C ILE A 137 -13.23 -3.68 21.58
N ALA A 138 -14.05 -3.93 20.56
CA ALA A 138 -14.87 -2.92 19.91
C ALA A 138 -16.34 -2.98 20.37
N ARG A 139 -16.58 -2.77 21.65
CA ARG A 139 -17.95 -2.82 22.22
C ARG A 139 -18.76 -1.52 22.02
N GLN A 140 -18.09 -0.39 21.83
CA GLN A 140 -18.72 0.89 21.55
C GLN A 140 -18.17 1.43 20.23
N ALA A 141 -19.02 1.57 19.25
CA ALA A 141 -18.66 2.07 17.93
C ALA A 141 -19.39 3.39 17.67
N GLU A 142 -18.65 4.39 17.22
CA GLU A 142 -19.22 5.63 16.71
C GLU A 142 -19.57 5.49 15.22
N PRO A 143 -20.43 6.36 14.67
CA PRO A 143 -20.77 6.32 13.24
C PRO A 143 -19.56 6.32 12.31
N GLN A 144 -18.51 7.07 12.62
CA GLN A 144 -17.28 7.10 11.83
C GLN A 144 -16.53 5.74 11.75
N ASP A 145 -16.63 4.91 12.79
CA ASP A 145 -15.98 3.59 12.79
C ASP A 145 -16.63 2.69 11.75
N TRP A 146 -17.95 2.81 11.55
CA TRP A 146 -18.67 2.13 10.48
C TRP A 146 -18.33 2.69 9.10
N ILE A 147 -18.16 4.03 8.98
CA ILE A 147 -17.72 4.67 7.73
C ILE A 147 -16.37 4.11 7.30
N PHE A 148 -15.37 4.12 8.18
CA PHE A 148 -14.01 3.64 7.87
C PHE A 148 -13.98 2.15 7.58
N ALA A 149 -14.73 1.34 8.31
CA ALA A 149 -14.84 -0.11 8.06
C ALA A 149 -15.50 -0.41 6.71
N LEU A 150 -16.59 0.29 6.35
CA LEU A 150 -17.25 0.14 5.05
C LEU A 150 -16.33 0.56 3.90
N VAL A 151 -15.68 1.71 3.99
CA VAL A 151 -14.75 2.17 2.96
C VAL A 151 -13.64 1.15 2.75
N SER A 152 -13.01 0.66 3.82
CA SER A 152 -11.95 -0.33 3.75
C SER A 152 -12.43 -1.65 3.14
N LEU A 153 -13.56 -2.17 3.62
CA LEU A 153 -14.15 -3.42 3.13
C LEU A 153 -14.51 -3.34 1.65
N GLN A 154 -15.25 -2.30 1.27
CA GLN A 154 -15.87 -2.21 -0.06
C GLN A 154 -14.87 -1.85 -1.15
N THR A 155 -13.82 -1.07 -0.84
CA THR A 155 -12.92 -0.50 -1.85
C THR A 155 -11.53 -1.11 -1.89
N MET A 156 -11.17 -1.95 -0.90
CA MET A 156 -9.84 -2.57 -0.83
C MET A 156 -9.83 -4.09 -0.70
N GLU A 157 -10.90 -4.71 -0.24
CA GLU A 157 -10.90 -6.13 0.10
C GLU A 157 -10.71 -7.02 -1.15
N GLY A 158 -9.74 -7.91 -1.10
CA GLY A 158 -9.52 -8.93 -2.11
C GLY A 158 -10.46 -10.14 -1.94
N PHE A 159 -10.17 -11.21 -2.66
CA PHE A 159 -10.96 -12.45 -2.61
C PHE A 159 -10.83 -13.14 -1.25
N GLY A 160 -11.94 -13.32 -0.56
CA GLY A 160 -12.04 -13.95 0.76
C GLY A 160 -12.60 -15.37 0.76
N GLY A 161 -12.76 -16.00 -0.40
CA GLY A 161 -13.37 -17.31 -0.57
C GLY A 161 -14.71 -17.26 -1.33
N SER A 162 -15.31 -18.43 -1.56
CA SER A 162 -16.60 -18.52 -2.24
C SER A 162 -17.67 -17.71 -1.52
N GLY A 163 -18.42 -16.91 -2.26
CA GLY A 163 -19.43 -16.00 -1.73
C GLY A 163 -18.87 -14.67 -1.18
N ASN A 164 -17.55 -14.55 -1.04
CA ASN A 164 -16.86 -13.34 -0.57
C ASN A 164 -15.88 -12.87 -1.65
N TYR A 165 -16.40 -12.50 -2.80
CA TYR A 165 -15.60 -12.01 -3.93
C TYR A 165 -15.00 -10.65 -3.60
N GLY A 166 -13.76 -10.44 -4.02
CA GLY A 166 -13.05 -9.18 -3.84
C GLY A 166 -13.45 -8.13 -4.87
N ILE A 167 -12.81 -6.98 -4.74
CA ILE A 167 -12.92 -5.89 -5.71
C ILE A 167 -12.35 -6.31 -7.08
N ALA A 168 -12.90 -5.75 -8.14
CA ALA A 168 -12.49 -6.03 -9.51
C ALA A 168 -11.03 -5.63 -9.77
N ARG A 169 -10.58 -4.52 -9.16
CA ARG A 169 -9.20 -4.03 -9.27
C ARG A 169 -8.14 -5.03 -8.79
N MET A 170 -8.51 -5.97 -7.91
CA MET A 170 -7.63 -7.05 -7.46
C MET A 170 -7.66 -8.29 -8.35
N ASN A 171 -8.56 -8.34 -9.32
CA ASN A 171 -8.72 -9.47 -10.23
C ASN A 171 -8.61 -10.83 -9.52
N ARG A 172 -9.41 -11.01 -8.47
CA ARG A 172 -9.46 -12.20 -7.60
C ARG A 172 -8.21 -12.46 -6.73
N GLY A 173 -7.31 -11.50 -6.62
CA GLY A 173 -6.21 -11.57 -5.64
C GLY A 173 -6.73 -11.60 -4.20
N SER A 174 -6.07 -12.34 -3.31
CA SER A 174 -6.50 -12.53 -1.91
C SER A 174 -6.04 -11.44 -0.94
N SER A 175 -5.05 -10.63 -1.31
CA SER A 175 -4.61 -9.47 -0.52
C SER A 175 -5.51 -8.26 -0.77
N SER A 176 -5.30 -7.17 -0.03
CA SER A 176 -5.96 -5.92 -0.34
C SER A 176 -5.37 -5.25 -1.59
N ARG A 177 -6.12 -4.32 -2.17
CA ARG A 177 -5.63 -3.38 -3.19
C ARG A 177 -4.33 -2.75 -2.70
N ALA A 178 -3.28 -2.84 -3.49
CA ALA A 178 -2.02 -2.16 -3.20
C ALA A 178 -2.15 -0.67 -3.55
N MET A 179 -1.69 0.18 -2.64
CA MET A 179 -1.58 1.61 -2.88
C MET A 179 -0.11 2.01 -2.92
N ILE A 180 0.34 2.54 -4.07
CA ILE A 180 1.62 3.21 -4.18
C ILE A 180 1.34 4.64 -4.66
N GLY A 181 1.81 5.62 -3.89
CA GLY A 181 1.58 7.03 -4.15
C GLY A 181 2.76 7.89 -3.73
N LEU A 182 2.72 9.16 -4.12
CA LEU A 182 3.70 10.16 -3.75
C LEU A 182 2.97 11.31 -3.04
N ALA A 183 3.31 11.56 -1.78
CA ALA A 183 2.68 12.59 -0.96
C ALA A 183 3.66 13.72 -0.64
N PRO A 184 3.22 15.00 -0.58
CA PRO A 184 4.02 16.07 -0.03
C PRO A 184 4.38 15.82 1.44
N ALA A 185 5.64 16.07 1.81
CA ALA A 185 6.10 16.00 3.18
C ALA A 185 5.72 17.26 3.95
N ARG A 186 5.27 17.10 5.20
CA ARG A 186 4.94 18.20 6.11
C ARG A 186 6.20 18.82 6.69
N GLY A 187 6.64 19.91 6.07
CA GLY A 187 7.84 20.61 6.51
C GLY A 187 9.07 19.69 6.58
N LYS A 188 9.90 19.85 7.61
CA LYS A 188 11.09 19.00 7.82
C LYS A 188 10.83 17.75 8.66
N THR A 189 9.58 17.48 9.02
CA THR A 189 9.23 16.38 9.95
C THR A 189 9.29 15.01 9.31
N GLY A 190 9.28 14.92 7.97
CA GLY A 190 9.16 13.65 7.24
C GLY A 190 7.80 12.98 7.43
N LEU A 191 6.82 13.68 8.01
CA LEU A 191 5.45 13.20 8.15
C LEU A 191 4.64 13.58 6.91
N MET A 192 3.69 12.76 6.58
CA MET A 192 2.69 13.00 5.54
C MET A 192 1.73 14.12 5.95
N ASP A 193 1.38 14.99 5.02
CA ASP A 193 0.29 15.94 5.15
C ASP A 193 -0.93 15.40 4.40
N PRO A 194 -1.98 14.88 5.08
CA PRO A 194 -3.13 14.28 4.43
C PRO A 194 -3.87 15.22 3.49
N ALA A 195 -4.05 16.48 3.88
CA ALA A 195 -4.75 17.46 3.06
C ALA A 195 -3.93 17.85 1.81
N ALA A 196 -2.62 18.05 1.97
CA ALA A 196 -1.75 18.34 0.82
C ALA A 196 -1.65 17.15 -0.13
N TRP A 197 -1.58 15.94 0.39
CA TRP A 197 -1.58 14.70 -0.41
C TRP A 197 -2.89 14.55 -1.20
N TRP A 198 -4.03 14.71 -0.52
CA TRP A 198 -5.32 14.63 -1.16
C TRP A 198 -5.48 15.69 -2.27
N ARG A 199 -5.13 16.97 -2.00
CA ARG A 199 -5.20 18.05 -3.00
C ARG A 199 -4.35 17.74 -4.23
N ARG A 200 -3.12 17.23 -4.00
CA ARG A 200 -2.22 16.82 -5.07
C ARG A 200 -2.86 15.77 -5.97
N ASP A 201 -3.36 14.68 -5.37
CA ASP A 201 -3.89 13.55 -6.12
C ASP A 201 -5.19 13.92 -6.85
N VAL A 202 -6.07 14.72 -6.21
CA VAL A 202 -7.27 15.24 -6.88
C VAL A 202 -6.91 16.15 -8.06
N ALA A 203 -6.01 17.11 -7.88
CA ALA A 203 -5.59 18.00 -8.95
C ALA A 203 -4.97 17.24 -10.13
N HIS A 204 -4.12 16.24 -9.84
CA HIS A 204 -3.47 15.42 -10.86
C HIS A 204 -4.50 14.64 -11.71
N LEU A 205 -5.47 13.99 -11.06
CA LEU A 205 -6.48 13.20 -11.76
C LEU A 205 -7.53 14.07 -12.44
N LEU A 206 -7.93 15.17 -11.81
CA LEU A 206 -8.91 16.09 -12.39
C LEU A 206 -8.37 16.78 -13.65
N GLY A 207 -7.09 17.17 -13.65
CA GLY A 207 -6.45 17.82 -14.80
C GLY A 207 -6.36 16.95 -16.07
N LYS A 208 -6.56 15.64 -15.95
CA LYS A 208 -6.56 14.68 -17.07
C LYS A 208 -7.95 14.27 -17.51
N ARG A 209 -8.98 14.85 -16.94
CA ARG A 209 -10.34 14.37 -17.07
C ARG A 209 -11.27 15.39 -17.67
N SER A 210 -12.17 14.94 -18.52
CA SER A 210 -13.29 15.71 -19.05
C SER A 210 -14.61 14.97 -18.74
N GLY A 211 -15.39 15.51 -17.80
CA GLY A 211 -16.73 15.03 -17.48
C GLY A 211 -16.82 13.63 -16.87
N ARG A 212 -18.06 13.12 -16.78
CA ARG A 212 -18.38 11.76 -16.32
C ARG A 212 -18.26 10.79 -17.50
N LEU A 213 -17.61 9.65 -17.27
CA LEU A 213 -17.29 8.67 -18.31
C LEU A 213 -18.05 7.33 -18.17
N GLY A 214 -18.95 7.19 -17.21
CA GLY A 214 -19.70 5.97 -16.96
C GLY A 214 -20.33 5.92 -15.55
N GLU A 215 -20.76 4.74 -15.12
CA GLU A 215 -21.28 4.54 -13.78
C GLU A 215 -20.17 4.64 -12.74
N ALA A 216 -20.40 5.47 -11.70
CA ALA A 216 -19.36 5.84 -10.75
C ALA A 216 -19.59 5.32 -9.34
N LEU A 217 -20.82 5.44 -8.81
CA LEU A 217 -21.14 5.07 -7.43
C LEU A 217 -21.88 3.73 -7.43
N LEU A 218 -21.13 2.61 -7.33
CA LEU A 218 -21.72 1.29 -7.54
C LEU A 218 -22.73 0.85 -6.45
N TRP A 219 -22.74 1.51 -5.31
CA TRP A 219 -23.73 1.25 -4.28
C TRP A 219 -25.12 1.86 -4.57
N CYS A 220 -25.20 2.81 -5.52
CA CYS A 220 -26.47 3.34 -5.99
C CYS A 220 -27.19 2.41 -6.95
N LEU A 221 -26.47 1.42 -7.52
CA LEU A 221 -26.99 0.54 -8.54
C LEU A 221 -27.54 -0.77 -7.93
N PRO A 222 -28.70 -1.28 -8.40
CA PRO A 222 -29.22 -2.57 -7.98
C PRO A 222 -28.17 -3.69 -8.17
N TRP A 223 -28.14 -4.64 -7.24
CA TRP A 223 -27.27 -5.81 -7.33
C TRP A 223 -28.08 -7.12 -7.23
N PRO A 224 -28.84 -7.51 -8.28
CA PRO A 224 -29.51 -8.80 -8.31
C PRO A 224 -28.53 -9.97 -8.22
N GLU A 225 -28.95 -11.12 -7.68
CA GLU A 225 -28.13 -12.31 -7.65
C GLU A 225 -27.84 -12.83 -9.07
N GLY A 226 -26.57 -13.17 -9.31
CA GLY A 226 -26.14 -13.67 -10.62
C GLY A 226 -25.85 -12.59 -11.66
N HIS A 227 -25.95 -11.30 -11.30
CA HIS A 227 -25.63 -10.19 -12.20
C HIS A 227 -24.32 -9.53 -11.84
N MET A 228 -23.52 -9.24 -12.85
CA MET A 228 -22.27 -8.48 -12.78
C MET A 228 -22.39 -7.23 -13.65
N LEU A 229 -21.75 -6.17 -13.25
CA LEU A 229 -21.53 -4.98 -14.11
C LEU A 229 -20.36 -5.25 -15.05
N ASP A 230 -20.43 -4.74 -16.27
CA ASP A 230 -19.29 -4.77 -17.18
C ASP A 230 -18.35 -3.59 -16.83
N LEU A 231 -17.05 -3.86 -16.70
CA LEU A 231 -16.06 -2.84 -16.40
C LEU A 231 -16.05 -1.69 -17.41
N ARG A 232 -16.42 -1.96 -18.68
CA ARG A 232 -16.45 -0.96 -19.76
C ARG A 232 -17.54 0.09 -19.59
N ASP A 233 -18.59 -0.21 -18.83
CA ASP A 233 -19.69 0.70 -18.56
C ASP A 233 -19.41 1.61 -17.35
N LEU A 234 -18.30 1.35 -16.67
CA LEU A 234 -17.93 2.06 -15.45
C LEU A 234 -16.96 3.22 -15.74
N ASP A 235 -17.09 4.26 -14.93
CA ASP A 235 -16.11 5.31 -14.89
C ASP A 235 -14.73 4.76 -14.42
N PRO A 236 -13.58 5.14 -14.98
CA PRO A 236 -12.27 4.64 -14.54
C PRO A 236 -11.99 4.85 -13.05
N LEU A 237 -12.59 5.89 -12.44
CA LEU A 237 -12.48 6.17 -11.01
C LEU A 237 -13.69 5.68 -10.20
N PHE A 238 -14.51 4.76 -10.74
CA PHE A 238 -15.66 4.23 -10.03
C PHE A 238 -15.32 3.79 -8.60
N ILE A 239 -16.23 4.07 -7.67
CA ILE A 239 -16.11 3.63 -6.29
C ILE A 239 -16.81 2.29 -6.16
N GLU A 240 -16.00 1.30 -5.87
CA GLU A 240 -16.40 -0.10 -5.89
C GLU A 240 -17.13 -0.51 -4.63
N ILE A 241 -17.99 -1.50 -4.74
CA ILE A 241 -18.50 -2.31 -3.64
C ILE A 241 -18.28 -3.78 -3.97
N CYS A 242 -17.84 -4.57 -3.00
CA CYS A 242 -17.56 -5.98 -3.21
C CYS A 242 -18.29 -6.92 -2.26
N ARG A 243 -18.98 -6.39 -1.26
CA ARG A 243 -19.70 -7.17 -0.24
C ARG A 243 -21.13 -6.68 -0.09
N ARG A 244 -22.03 -7.63 0.19
CA ARG A 244 -23.40 -7.33 0.59
C ARG A 244 -23.42 -7.05 2.08
N VAL A 245 -23.59 -5.79 2.42
CA VAL A 245 -23.64 -5.28 3.79
C VAL A 245 -24.83 -4.33 3.90
N ARG A 246 -25.53 -4.35 5.04
CA ARG A 246 -26.56 -3.38 5.40
C ARG A 246 -26.36 -2.97 6.84
N LEU A 247 -26.25 -1.68 7.10
CA LEU A 247 -26.30 -1.12 8.44
C LEU A 247 -27.75 -0.94 8.86
N GLN A 248 -27.98 -1.11 10.15
CA GLN A 248 -29.27 -0.97 10.81
C GLN A 248 -29.09 -0.13 12.06
N ASP A 249 -29.94 0.86 12.24
CA ASP A 249 -30.03 1.62 13.46
C ASP A 249 -30.92 0.85 14.45
N ARG A 250 -30.43 0.63 15.66
CA ARG A 250 -31.12 -0.09 16.74
C ARG A 250 -31.02 0.71 18.04
N PRO A 251 -31.90 0.45 19.03
CA PRO A 251 -31.81 1.14 20.31
C PRO A 251 -30.43 1.07 20.98
N GLU A 252 -29.70 -0.02 20.75
CA GLU A 252 -28.35 -0.25 21.31
C GLU A 252 -27.24 0.39 20.47
N GLY A 253 -27.56 1.03 19.36
CA GLY A 253 -26.63 1.63 18.39
C GLY A 253 -26.62 0.92 17.02
N ILE A 254 -25.75 1.39 16.15
CA ILE A 254 -25.64 0.84 14.79
C ILE A 254 -25.05 -0.57 14.83
N CYS A 255 -25.68 -1.50 14.11
CA CYS A 255 -25.14 -2.80 13.80
C CYS A 255 -25.20 -3.06 12.29
N ALA A 256 -24.53 -4.10 11.82
CA ALA A 256 -24.56 -4.50 10.41
C ALA A 256 -25.18 -5.89 10.24
N SER A 257 -25.63 -6.15 9.02
CA SER A 257 -25.91 -7.48 8.50
C SER A 257 -25.10 -7.70 7.24
N ARG A 258 -24.59 -8.92 7.02
CA ARG A 258 -23.86 -9.29 5.80
C ARG A 258 -24.46 -10.53 5.15
N ALA A 259 -24.35 -10.61 3.84
CA ALA A 259 -24.71 -11.78 3.07
C ALA A 259 -23.60 -12.13 2.06
N THR A 260 -23.59 -13.37 1.60
CA THR A 260 -22.70 -13.83 0.52
C THR A 260 -23.32 -13.52 -0.85
N SER A 261 -22.49 -13.48 -1.88
CA SER A 261 -22.91 -13.30 -3.28
C SER A 261 -22.62 -14.58 -4.08
N LYS A 262 -23.41 -14.84 -5.13
CA LYS A 262 -23.13 -15.92 -6.07
C LYS A 262 -21.99 -15.58 -7.03
N MET A 263 -21.78 -14.30 -7.32
CA MET A 263 -20.78 -13.79 -8.26
C MET A 263 -20.16 -12.48 -7.75
N GLU A 264 -19.00 -12.11 -8.31
CA GLU A 264 -18.42 -10.79 -8.14
C GLU A 264 -19.35 -9.67 -8.62
N ARG A 265 -19.20 -8.47 -8.07
CA ARG A 265 -20.00 -7.29 -8.46
C ARG A 265 -19.67 -6.80 -9.85
N VAL A 266 -18.39 -6.79 -10.22
CA VAL A 266 -17.90 -6.27 -11.50
C VAL A 266 -17.13 -7.36 -12.23
N ASN A 267 -17.44 -7.54 -13.50
CA ASN A 267 -16.70 -8.42 -14.38
C ASN A 267 -15.47 -7.71 -14.97
N ALA A 268 -14.30 -7.97 -14.39
CA ALA A 268 -13.02 -7.49 -14.89
C ALA A 268 -12.15 -8.63 -15.47
N LYS A 269 -12.72 -9.80 -15.76
CA LYS A 269 -11.95 -11.00 -16.16
C LYS A 269 -11.08 -10.75 -17.38
N GLU A 270 -11.63 -10.14 -18.41
CA GLU A 270 -10.92 -9.86 -19.67
C GLU A 270 -9.86 -8.73 -19.48
N SER A 271 -10.16 -7.75 -18.64
CA SER A 271 -9.25 -6.62 -18.35
C SER A 271 -8.13 -7.00 -17.41
N LYS A 272 -8.26 -8.13 -16.70
CA LYS A 272 -7.31 -8.57 -15.67
C LYS A 272 -7.05 -7.45 -14.64
N GLY A 273 -5.80 -6.97 -14.50
CA GLY A 273 -5.45 -5.84 -13.64
C GLY A 273 -5.55 -4.47 -14.33
N MET A 274 -5.83 -4.43 -15.63
CA MET A 274 -5.95 -3.16 -16.38
C MET A 274 -7.32 -2.52 -16.17
N THR A 275 -7.55 -2.02 -14.97
CA THR A 275 -8.84 -1.47 -14.52
C THR A 275 -8.86 0.06 -14.41
N GLY A 276 -7.80 0.74 -14.87
CA GLY A 276 -7.68 2.20 -14.72
C GLY A 276 -7.31 2.66 -13.30
N ASP A 277 -6.77 1.76 -12.47
CA ASP A 277 -6.37 2.07 -11.09
C ASP A 277 -5.12 2.97 -11.06
N PRO A 278 -5.19 4.21 -10.53
CA PRO A 278 -4.03 5.11 -10.54
C PRO A 278 -3.01 4.83 -9.42
N TRP A 279 -3.29 3.92 -8.48
CA TRP A 279 -2.41 3.59 -7.35
C TRP A 279 -1.77 2.21 -7.42
N ALA A 280 -2.42 1.24 -8.05
CA ALA A 280 -1.95 -0.14 -8.03
C ALA A 280 -1.00 -0.44 -9.21
N PRO A 281 0.18 -1.01 -8.96
CA PRO A 281 1.06 -1.45 -10.05
C PRO A 281 0.47 -2.67 -10.76
N VAL A 282 0.63 -2.71 -12.10
CA VAL A 282 0.17 -3.82 -12.93
C VAL A 282 1.35 -4.37 -13.72
N HIS A 283 1.53 -5.69 -13.70
CA HIS A 283 2.60 -6.35 -14.44
C HIS A 283 2.33 -6.29 -15.95
N LYS A 284 3.30 -5.83 -16.75
CA LYS A 284 3.11 -5.51 -18.17
C LYS A 284 2.74 -6.70 -19.05
N THR A 285 3.32 -7.87 -18.82
CA THR A 285 3.06 -9.08 -19.62
C THR A 285 1.91 -9.92 -19.07
N GLU A 286 1.87 -10.13 -17.75
CA GLU A 286 0.80 -10.93 -17.13
C GLU A 286 -0.50 -10.15 -16.98
N LEU A 287 -0.44 -8.83 -17.04
CA LEU A 287 -1.54 -7.89 -16.79
C LEU A 287 -2.22 -8.10 -15.44
N LYS A 288 -1.47 -8.60 -14.45
CA LYS A 288 -1.96 -8.82 -13.09
C LYS A 288 -1.64 -7.61 -12.21
N THR A 289 -2.60 -7.20 -11.42
CA THR A 289 -2.38 -6.26 -10.32
C THR A 289 -1.50 -6.89 -9.26
N LEU A 290 -0.62 -6.09 -8.66
CA LEU A 290 0.24 -6.53 -7.56
C LEU A 290 -0.60 -7.08 -6.40
N THR A 291 -0.32 -8.30 -6.01
CA THR A 291 -0.81 -8.93 -4.79
C THR A 291 0.35 -9.08 -3.83
N LEU A 292 0.34 -8.38 -2.70
CA LEU A 292 1.48 -8.40 -1.76
C LEU A 292 1.69 -9.80 -1.15
N GLY A 293 0.59 -10.55 -0.89
CA GLY A 293 0.66 -11.91 -0.34
C GLY A 293 1.30 -11.91 1.05
N ASP A 294 2.39 -12.69 1.20
CA ASP A 294 3.23 -12.78 2.39
C ASP A 294 4.52 -11.95 2.30
N LYS A 295 4.65 -11.12 1.24
CA LYS A 295 5.80 -10.25 1.03
C LYS A 295 5.74 -9.01 1.90
N ASP A 296 6.88 -8.36 2.10
CA ASP A 296 7.01 -7.03 2.67
C ASP A 296 7.41 -6.02 1.57
N TRP A 297 7.14 -4.74 1.83
CA TRP A 297 7.60 -3.63 0.98
C TRP A 297 9.11 -3.39 1.12
N THR A 298 9.92 -4.38 0.69
CA THR A 298 11.38 -4.26 0.71
C THR A 298 11.89 -3.41 -0.45
N TYR A 299 13.14 -2.95 -0.35
CA TYR A 299 13.80 -2.30 -1.49
C TYR A 299 13.75 -3.15 -2.75
N ARG A 300 13.84 -4.50 -2.63
CA ARG A 300 13.80 -5.41 -3.79
C ARG A 300 12.47 -5.37 -4.52
N LEU A 301 11.36 -5.35 -3.78
CA LEU A 301 10.04 -5.27 -4.38
C LEU A 301 9.81 -3.89 -5.01
N LEU A 302 10.25 -2.81 -4.36
CA LEU A 302 10.12 -1.46 -4.91
C LEU A 302 11.06 -1.26 -6.11
N ASP A 303 12.28 -1.79 -6.07
CA ASP A 303 13.21 -1.82 -7.21
C ASP A 303 12.61 -2.58 -8.41
N GLU A 304 12.02 -3.75 -8.17
CA GLU A 304 11.31 -4.53 -9.18
C GLU A 304 10.18 -3.70 -9.83
N ILE A 305 9.34 -3.04 -9.02
CA ILE A 305 8.21 -2.24 -9.51
C ILE A 305 8.68 -1.01 -10.29
N PHE A 306 9.70 -0.32 -9.80
CA PHE A 306 10.08 0.99 -10.35
C PHE A 306 11.14 0.92 -11.45
N TYR A 307 12.06 -0.04 -11.38
CA TYR A 307 13.29 -0.03 -12.18
C TYR A 307 13.50 -1.26 -13.06
N SER A 308 12.80 -2.39 -12.85
CA SER A 308 12.95 -3.57 -13.70
C SER A 308 12.40 -3.38 -15.12
N GLY A 309 11.47 -2.46 -15.31
CA GLY A 309 10.74 -2.29 -16.55
C GLY A 309 9.57 -3.28 -16.75
N GLU A 310 9.34 -4.22 -15.82
CA GLU A 310 8.29 -5.25 -15.93
C GLU A 310 6.92 -4.78 -15.47
N TRP A 311 6.85 -3.68 -14.73
CA TRP A 311 5.62 -3.14 -14.16
C TRP A 311 5.21 -1.80 -14.79
N HIS A 312 3.92 -1.58 -14.91
CA HIS A 312 3.36 -0.25 -15.03
C HIS A 312 3.43 0.42 -13.67
N VAL A 313 4.31 1.41 -13.55
CA VAL A 313 4.42 2.23 -12.33
C VAL A 313 3.13 3.02 -12.17
N PRO A 314 2.48 2.99 -11.00
CA PRO A 314 1.25 3.72 -10.76
C PRO A 314 1.36 5.21 -11.09
N GLU A 315 0.31 5.77 -11.63
CA GLU A 315 0.29 7.16 -12.06
C GLU A 315 0.59 8.13 -10.91
N LEU A 316 -0.07 7.93 -9.76
CA LEU A 316 0.08 8.81 -8.59
C LEU A 316 1.37 8.56 -7.78
N ALA A 317 2.16 7.55 -8.15
CA ALA A 317 3.53 7.38 -7.64
C ALA A 317 4.55 8.26 -8.39
N ARG A 318 4.15 8.90 -9.49
CA ARG A 318 5.02 9.78 -10.30
C ARG A 318 4.85 11.24 -9.93
N PRO A 319 5.90 12.07 -10.00
CA PRO A 319 5.76 13.50 -9.89
C PRO A 319 4.85 14.04 -11.00
N ALA A 320 4.04 15.06 -10.66
CA ALA A 320 3.31 15.82 -11.67
C ALA A 320 4.24 16.86 -12.30
N HIS A 321 4.01 17.18 -13.59
CA HIS A 321 4.89 18.09 -14.35
C HIS A 321 4.98 19.51 -13.77
N ASP A 322 3.87 19.99 -13.20
CA ASP A 322 3.71 21.32 -12.61
C ASP A 322 3.76 21.33 -11.08
N GLU A 323 4.15 20.20 -10.49
CA GLU A 323 4.18 20.04 -9.05
C GLU A 323 5.28 20.90 -8.40
N LYS A 324 4.89 21.70 -7.40
CA LYS A 324 5.83 22.56 -6.67
C LYS A 324 7.01 21.76 -6.12
N ALA A 325 8.21 22.34 -6.19
CA ALA A 325 9.42 21.74 -5.63
C ALA A 325 9.30 21.61 -4.10
N ALA A 326 8.98 20.44 -3.62
CA ALA A 326 8.85 20.10 -2.19
C ALA A 326 9.46 18.73 -1.95
N ASP A 327 9.87 18.49 -0.70
CA ASP A 327 10.19 17.13 -0.27
C ASP A 327 8.93 16.29 -0.29
N MET A 328 9.06 15.05 -0.75
CA MET A 328 7.94 14.12 -0.91
C MET A 328 8.17 12.87 -0.07
N ILE A 329 7.13 12.06 0.05
CA ILE A 329 7.18 10.74 0.63
C ILE A 329 6.58 9.77 -0.37
N LEU A 330 7.37 8.81 -0.82
CA LEU A 330 6.86 7.67 -1.55
C LEU A 330 6.20 6.72 -0.54
N ILE A 331 4.95 6.40 -0.78
CA ILE A 331 4.10 5.58 0.09
C ILE A 331 3.83 4.26 -0.62
N ALA A 332 4.03 3.14 0.06
CA ALA A 332 3.63 1.83 -0.41
C ALA A 332 2.88 1.10 0.72
N GLU A 333 1.60 0.81 0.51
CA GLU A 333 0.72 0.26 1.53
C GLU A 333 -0.20 -0.83 0.96
N ALA A 334 -0.34 -1.92 1.69
CA ALA A 334 -1.33 -2.96 1.43
C ALA A 334 -1.58 -3.78 2.70
N PHE A 335 -2.74 -4.40 2.76
CA PHE A 335 -3.01 -5.42 3.77
C PHE A 335 -2.57 -6.78 3.23
N ALA A 336 -1.52 -7.35 3.82
CA ALA A 336 -0.95 -8.62 3.39
C ALA A 336 -1.80 -9.79 3.89
N ARG A 337 -2.29 -10.59 2.93
CA ARG A 337 -3.08 -11.77 3.23
C ARG A 337 -2.64 -12.90 2.31
N GLY A 338 -2.14 -14.00 2.89
CA GLY A 338 -1.84 -15.24 2.19
C GLY A 338 -2.96 -16.27 2.33
N ASN A 339 -2.76 -17.48 1.85
CA ASN A 339 -3.70 -18.60 1.99
C ASN A 339 -3.99 -18.88 3.45
N SER A 340 -5.20 -18.53 3.91
CA SER A 340 -5.69 -18.71 5.29
C SER A 340 -4.85 -18.02 6.38
N LYS A 341 -3.97 -17.09 6.00
CA LYS A 341 -3.16 -16.28 6.91
C LYS A 341 -3.35 -14.81 6.58
N THR A 342 -3.49 -13.99 7.62
CA THR A 342 -3.38 -12.56 7.51
C THR A 342 -2.09 -12.16 8.22
N ASP A 343 -1.13 -11.66 7.43
CA ASP A 343 0.15 -11.18 7.95
C ASP A 343 0.06 -9.73 8.44
N GLY A 344 -1.09 -9.10 8.19
CA GLY A 344 -1.42 -7.77 8.69
C GLY A 344 -1.14 -6.66 7.68
N PHE A 345 -1.28 -5.44 8.14
CA PHE A 345 -1.01 -4.24 7.35
C PHE A 345 0.49 -4.02 7.18
N LYS A 346 0.91 -3.79 5.95
CA LYS A 346 2.29 -3.49 5.57
C LYS A 346 2.35 -2.08 5.00
N SER A 347 3.23 -1.28 5.55
CA SER A 347 3.45 0.11 5.14
C SER A 347 4.93 0.39 5.02
N ARG A 348 5.32 1.09 3.95
CA ARG A 348 6.63 1.65 3.77
C ARG A 348 6.52 3.09 3.31
N LEU A 349 7.24 3.96 4.01
CA LEU A 349 7.37 5.37 3.70
C LEU A 349 8.84 5.64 3.34
N VAL A 350 9.09 6.15 2.15
CA VAL A 350 10.43 6.48 1.68
C VAL A 350 10.51 7.99 1.45
N PRO A 351 11.28 8.73 2.25
CA PRO A 351 11.52 10.14 2.00
C PRO A 351 12.16 10.37 0.63
N VAL A 352 11.64 11.30 -0.14
CA VAL A 352 12.14 11.69 -1.46
C VAL A 352 12.46 13.17 -1.42
N PRO A 353 13.76 13.55 -1.32
CA PRO A 353 14.16 14.94 -1.32
C PRO A 353 13.73 15.65 -2.62
N LYS A 354 13.36 16.91 -2.53
CA LYS A 354 12.97 17.73 -3.69
C LYS A 354 14.00 17.71 -4.83
N ALA A 355 15.28 17.59 -4.48
CA ALA A 355 16.38 17.57 -5.44
C ALA A 355 16.38 16.33 -6.35
N VAL A 356 15.78 15.22 -5.93
CA VAL A 356 15.75 13.95 -6.70
C VAL A 356 14.39 13.63 -7.30
N LYS A 357 13.36 14.37 -6.94
CA LYS A 357 11.96 14.08 -7.32
C LYS A 357 11.80 13.85 -8.82
N GLU A 358 12.33 14.73 -9.65
CA GLU A 358 12.22 14.65 -11.10
C GLU A 358 13.12 13.55 -11.71
N MET A 359 14.19 13.18 -11.02
CA MET A 359 15.19 12.21 -11.50
C MET A 359 14.88 10.77 -11.10
N MET A 360 14.01 10.56 -10.09
CA MET A 360 13.85 9.26 -9.43
C MET A 360 13.35 8.12 -10.35
N PHE A 361 12.77 8.45 -11.50
CA PHE A 361 12.33 7.47 -12.52
C PHE A 361 13.08 7.62 -13.85
N GLY A 362 14.15 8.41 -13.89
CA GLY A 362 14.99 8.55 -15.07
C GLY A 362 15.88 7.32 -15.33
N SER A 363 16.46 7.23 -16.53
CA SER A 363 17.37 6.13 -16.90
C SER A 363 18.55 6.02 -15.95
N GLU A 364 19.09 7.15 -15.50
CA GLU A 364 20.21 7.19 -14.55
C GLU A 364 19.83 6.52 -13.21
N ALA A 365 18.62 6.77 -12.69
CA ALA A 365 18.15 6.12 -11.45
C ALA A 365 18.04 4.59 -11.62
N ILE A 366 17.62 4.12 -12.79
CA ILE A 366 17.53 2.70 -13.13
C ILE A 366 18.92 2.05 -13.07
N ASP A 367 19.91 2.67 -13.72
CA ASP A 367 21.27 2.14 -13.76
C ASP A 367 21.94 2.14 -12.38
N LEU A 368 21.75 3.20 -11.60
CA LEU A 368 22.27 3.33 -10.25
C LEU A 368 21.61 2.33 -9.28
N ALA A 369 20.32 2.11 -9.39
CA ALA A 369 19.58 1.13 -8.59
C ALA A 369 20.04 -0.29 -8.89
N LYS A 370 20.17 -0.63 -10.18
CA LYS A 370 20.69 -1.93 -10.63
C LYS A 370 22.09 -2.21 -10.08
N ALA A 371 23.00 -1.23 -10.15
CA ALA A 371 24.35 -1.37 -9.59
C ALA A 371 24.34 -1.57 -8.07
N GLN A 372 23.39 -0.95 -7.34
CA GLN A 372 23.22 -1.16 -5.90
C GLN A 372 22.70 -2.57 -5.58
N VAL A 373 21.69 -3.04 -6.31
CA VAL A 373 21.14 -4.39 -6.13
C VAL A 373 22.22 -5.44 -6.37
N GLU A 374 23.04 -5.28 -7.42
CA GLU A 374 24.15 -6.16 -7.72
C GLU A 374 25.18 -6.19 -6.58
N LEU A 375 25.60 -5.03 -6.09
CA LEU A 375 26.55 -4.93 -4.97
C LEU A 375 26.02 -5.62 -3.71
N ILE A 376 24.74 -5.38 -3.35
CA ILE A 376 24.10 -6.04 -2.20
C ILE A 376 24.09 -7.56 -2.39
N GLY A 377 23.77 -8.04 -3.60
CA GLY A 377 23.76 -9.46 -3.92
C GLY A 377 25.15 -10.10 -3.77
N ARG A 378 26.20 -9.41 -4.20
CA ARG A 378 27.60 -9.86 -4.07
C ARG A 378 28.06 -9.90 -2.60
N MET A 379 27.66 -8.92 -1.77
CA MET A 379 27.93 -8.92 -0.32
C MET A 379 27.20 -10.07 0.39
N ASP A 380 25.94 -10.31 0.04
CA ASP A 380 25.16 -11.45 0.55
C ASP A 380 25.83 -12.79 0.22
N ILE A 381 26.33 -12.95 -1.00
CA ILE A 381 27.07 -14.13 -1.41
C ILE A 381 28.36 -14.30 -0.59
N ALA A 382 29.13 -13.23 -0.37
CA ALA A 382 30.34 -13.29 0.44
C ALA A 382 30.06 -13.72 1.88
N LEU A 383 29.04 -13.14 2.51
CA LEU A 383 28.58 -13.55 3.86
C LEU A 383 28.10 -15.00 3.89
N ARG A 384 27.27 -15.39 2.93
CA ARG A 384 26.77 -16.77 2.79
C ARG A 384 27.91 -17.77 2.71
N ASP A 385 28.88 -17.50 1.85
CA ASP A 385 30.00 -18.40 1.59
C ASP A 385 30.92 -18.53 2.80
N GLY A 386 31.13 -17.45 3.55
CA GLY A 386 31.84 -17.49 4.82
C GLY A 386 31.12 -18.36 5.86
N LEU A 387 29.83 -18.13 6.05
CA LEU A 387 29.05 -18.84 7.08
C LEU A 387 28.81 -20.31 6.73
N VAL A 388 28.58 -20.65 5.46
CA VAL A 388 28.35 -22.05 5.06
C VAL A 388 29.59 -22.90 5.28
N LEU A 389 30.80 -22.33 5.20
CA LEU A 389 32.05 -23.04 5.50
C LEU A 389 32.11 -23.46 6.98
N ILE A 390 31.60 -22.66 7.90
CA ILE A 390 31.51 -23.05 9.30
C ILE A 390 30.63 -24.31 9.44
N ALA A 391 29.43 -24.29 8.84
CA ALA A 391 28.53 -25.44 8.83
C ALA A 391 29.12 -26.69 8.14
N ALA A 392 30.05 -26.47 7.19
CA ALA A 392 30.74 -27.53 6.47
C ALA A 392 32.08 -27.95 7.15
N SER A 393 32.32 -27.53 8.42
CA SER A 393 33.54 -27.79 9.16
C SER A 393 34.83 -27.34 8.42
N GLY A 394 34.71 -26.26 7.68
CA GLY A 394 35.80 -25.66 6.88
C GLY A 394 36.11 -26.39 5.56
N ASP A 395 35.23 -27.25 5.06
CA ASP A 395 35.41 -28.02 3.84
C ASP A 395 34.38 -27.62 2.76
N TRP A 396 34.88 -27.06 1.63
CA TRP A 396 34.03 -26.64 0.50
C TRP A 396 33.27 -27.81 -0.13
N GLY A 397 33.83 -29.01 -0.14
CA GLY A 397 33.19 -30.21 -0.70
C GLY A 397 32.03 -30.74 0.10
N LYS A 398 31.90 -30.33 1.36
CA LYS A 398 30.82 -30.77 2.29
C LYS A 398 29.62 -29.83 2.38
N ARG A 399 29.48 -28.87 1.47
CA ARG A 399 28.32 -27.98 1.43
C ARG A 399 27.09 -28.70 0.89
N ASP A 400 25.94 -28.46 1.49
CA ASP A 400 24.66 -28.97 1.05
C ASP A 400 23.52 -27.99 1.37
N LYS A 401 22.31 -28.27 0.86
CA LYS A 401 21.14 -27.39 1.02
C LYS A 401 20.81 -27.10 2.50
N LYS A 402 21.00 -28.07 3.40
CA LYS A 402 20.75 -27.92 4.83
C LYS A 402 21.72 -26.92 5.46
N LYS A 403 23.00 -27.00 5.09
CA LYS A 403 24.04 -26.10 5.61
C LYS A 403 23.85 -24.65 5.14
N TYR A 404 23.39 -24.45 3.91
CA TYR A 404 22.97 -23.12 3.45
C TYR A 404 21.80 -22.57 4.26
N GLY A 405 20.89 -23.42 4.74
CA GLY A 405 19.79 -23.05 5.63
C GLY A 405 20.24 -22.35 6.91
N HIS A 406 21.39 -22.74 7.49
CA HIS A 406 21.94 -22.12 8.70
C HIS A 406 22.44 -20.68 8.49
N THR A 407 22.63 -20.23 7.26
CA THR A 407 23.07 -18.86 6.95
C THR A 407 21.89 -17.86 6.85
N ARG A 408 20.64 -18.34 6.84
CA ARG A 408 19.46 -17.54 6.51
C ARG A 408 19.31 -16.31 7.42
N THR A 409 19.38 -16.49 8.73
CA THR A 409 19.17 -15.40 9.71
C THR A 409 20.14 -14.24 9.50
N ALA A 410 21.45 -14.53 9.37
CA ALA A 410 22.47 -13.51 9.14
C ALA A 410 22.25 -12.77 7.80
N ARG A 411 21.88 -13.52 6.75
CA ARG A 411 21.60 -12.95 5.42
C ARG A 411 20.34 -12.08 5.45
N THR A 412 19.31 -12.49 6.17
CA THR A 412 18.11 -11.66 6.36
C THR A 412 18.45 -10.37 7.11
N SER A 413 19.31 -10.44 8.13
CA SER A 413 19.77 -9.27 8.87
C SER A 413 20.57 -8.31 7.96
N LEU A 414 21.52 -8.82 7.16
CA LEU A 414 22.24 -8.01 6.18
C LEU A 414 21.31 -7.38 5.15
N SER A 415 20.31 -8.14 4.66
CA SER A 415 19.28 -7.61 3.75
C SER A 415 18.46 -6.48 4.38
N GLY A 416 18.15 -6.56 5.68
CA GLY A 416 17.48 -5.48 6.41
C GLY A 416 18.32 -4.21 6.52
N ILE A 417 19.63 -4.35 6.74
CA ILE A 417 20.57 -3.22 6.74
C ILE A 417 20.64 -2.58 5.35
N ALA A 418 20.77 -3.41 4.30
CA ALA A 418 20.76 -2.94 2.92
C ALA A 418 19.45 -2.22 2.56
N ASP A 419 18.31 -2.72 3.06
CA ASP A 419 16.99 -2.15 2.85
C ASP A 419 16.89 -0.73 3.42
N ALA A 420 17.41 -0.51 4.61
CA ALA A 420 17.43 0.83 5.23
C ALA A 420 18.31 1.83 4.48
N LEU A 421 19.39 1.36 3.84
CA LEU A 421 20.37 2.19 3.15
C LEU A 421 20.07 2.41 1.67
N PHE A 422 19.23 1.60 1.05
CA PHE A 422 19.06 1.56 -0.41
C PHE A 422 18.64 2.91 -1.00
N PHE A 423 17.47 3.41 -0.61
CA PHE A 423 16.95 4.66 -1.14
C PHE A 423 17.77 5.90 -0.74
N PRO A 424 18.19 6.07 0.52
CA PRO A 424 19.08 7.18 0.88
C PRO A 424 20.35 7.22 0.02
N THR A 425 20.98 6.05 -0.20
CA THR A 425 22.18 5.98 -1.05
C THR A 425 21.85 6.28 -2.52
N LEU A 426 20.72 5.80 -3.05
CA LEU A 426 20.30 6.08 -4.42
C LEU A 426 20.07 7.59 -4.60
N TRP A 427 19.41 8.24 -3.66
CA TRP A 427 19.20 9.69 -3.67
C TRP A 427 20.51 10.47 -3.57
N ASP A 428 21.42 10.09 -2.68
CA ASP A 428 22.74 10.71 -2.58
C ASP A 428 23.52 10.64 -3.90
N LYS A 429 23.45 9.51 -4.63
CA LYS A 429 24.10 9.35 -5.94
C LYS A 429 23.47 10.27 -7.00
N LEU A 430 22.14 10.36 -7.04
CA LEU A 430 21.46 11.25 -8.00
C LEU A 430 21.81 12.71 -7.74
N VAL A 431 21.86 13.13 -6.47
CA VAL A 431 22.25 14.51 -6.10
C VAL A 431 23.72 14.80 -6.40
N ALA A 432 24.60 13.81 -6.29
CA ALA A 432 26.04 14.00 -6.52
C ALA A 432 26.37 14.52 -7.93
N GLY A 433 25.55 14.25 -8.93
CA GLY A 433 25.58 14.86 -10.26
C GLY A 433 26.81 14.55 -11.13
N THR A 434 27.98 14.26 -10.53
CA THR A 434 29.21 13.90 -11.23
C THR A 434 29.56 12.44 -11.04
N GLU A 435 30.31 11.85 -11.99
CA GLU A 435 30.74 10.45 -11.91
C GLU A 435 31.60 10.20 -10.66
N ASP A 436 32.58 11.07 -10.37
CA ASP A 436 33.43 10.95 -9.19
C ASP A 436 32.61 11.05 -7.88
N GLY A 437 31.63 11.95 -7.81
CA GLY A 437 30.72 12.07 -6.69
C GLY A 437 29.90 10.80 -6.49
N ARG A 438 29.31 10.25 -7.55
CA ARG A 438 28.57 8.99 -7.54
C ARG A 438 29.44 7.81 -7.09
N ASN A 439 30.66 7.74 -7.62
CA ASN A 439 31.63 6.70 -7.25
C ASN A 439 32.01 6.80 -5.76
N SER A 440 32.18 8.00 -5.24
CA SER A 440 32.44 8.23 -3.81
C SER A 440 31.29 7.74 -2.91
N VAL A 441 30.04 8.06 -3.28
CA VAL A 441 28.85 7.55 -2.56
C VAL A 441 28.75 6.03 -2.65
N HIS A 442 29.00 5.47 -3.83
CA HIS A 442 28.98 4.03 -4.05
C HIS A 442 30.06 3.29 -3.24
N ALA A 443 31.25 3.86 -3.16
CA ALA A 443 32.34 3.35 -2.32
C ALA A 443 32.00 3.36 -0.82
N ARG A 444 31.40 4.45 -0.32
CA ARG A 444 30.91 4.55 1.06
C ARG A 444 29.85 3.46 1.34
N PHE A 445 28.89 3.28 0.45
CA PHE A 445 27.87 2.24 0.56
C PHE A 445 28.49 0.83 0.61
N ALA A 446 29.44 0.54 -0.29
CA ALA A 446 30.15 -0.75 -0.31
C ALA A 446 30.89 -1.01 1.02
N LYS A 447 31.58 -0.01 1.57
CA LYS A 447 32.27 -0.11 2.88
C LYS A 447 31.31 -0.38 4.02
N THR A 448 30.16 0.32 4.04
CA THR A 448 29.12 0.10 5.07
C THR A 448 28.55 -1.31 4.99
N LEU A 449 28.23 -1.81 3.79
CA LEU A 449 27.76 -3.18 3.61
C LEU A 449 28.81 -4.24 3.98
N ALA A 450 30.09 -4.01 3.64
CA ALA A 450 31.17 -4.90 4.01
C ALA A 450 31.33 -4.98 5.54
N GLN A 451 31.27 -3.85 6.23
CA GLN A 451 31.29 -3.83 7.69
C GLN A 451 30.09 -4.57 8.29
N ALA A 452 28.90 -4.33 7.75
CA ALA A 452 27.70 -5.06 8.17
C ALA A 452 27.81 -6.57 7.96
N ALA A 453 28.38 -7.01 6.83
CA ALA A 453 28.62 -8.43 6.56
C ALA A 453 29.60 -9.05 7.56
N ARG A 454 30.67 -8.33 7.94
CA ARG A 454 31.63 -8.76 8.98
C ARG A 454 30.94 -8.90 10.34
N ASP A 455 30.10 -7.92 10.70
CA ASP A 455 29.38 -7.92 11.96
C ASP A 455 28.37 -9.06 12.03
N GLU A 456 27.62 -9.30 10.96
CA GLU A 456 26.69 -10.43 10.87
C GLU A 456 27.42 -11.77 10.90
N PHE A 457 28.57 -11.88 10.24
CA PHE A 457 29.41 -13.08 10.32
C PHE A 457 29.83 -13.36 11.77
N ARG A 458 30.35 -12.35 12.49
CA ARG A 458 30.78 -12.49 13.89
C ARG A 458 29.63 -12.91 14.81
N ARG A 459 28.45 -12.30 14.63
CA ARG A 459 27.26 -12.64 15.43
C ARG A 459 26.76 -14.05 15.16
N ALA A 460 26.76 -14.49 13.91
CA ALA A 460 26.19 -15.77 13.53
C ALA A 460 27.13 -16.96 13.73
N ALA A 461 28.45 -16.74 13.65
CA ALA A 461 29.46 -17.82 13.63
C ALA A 461 29.32 -18.82 14.80
N SER A 462 29.11 -18.33 16.02
CA SER A 462 28.99 -19.19 17.21
C SER A 462 27.73 -20.06 17.22
N GLY A 463 26.62 -19.57 16.60
CA GLY A 463 25.34 -20.26 16.52
C GLY A 463 25.25 -21.31 15.40
N ILE A 464 26.20 -21.32 14.45
CA ILE A 464 26.16 -22.28 13.35
C ILE A 464 26.66 -23.66 13.82
N PRO A 465 25.91 -24.74 13.54
CA PRO A 465 26.34 -26.10 13.90
C PRO A 465 27.69 -26.47 13.26
N CYS A 466 28.65 -26.84 14.13
CA CYS A 466 29.97 -27.30 13.72
C CYS A 466 30.55 -28.21 14.80
N ALA A 467 31.24 -29.30 14.41
CA ALA A 467 31.93 -30.18 15.35
C ALA A 467 32.96 -29.37 16.15
N ARG A 468 32.98 -29.55 17.47
CA ARG A 468 33.78 -28.73 18.40
C ARG A 468 35.26 -28.71 18.04
N ILE A 469 35.82 -29.85 17.70
CA ILE A 469 37.24 -29.98 17.28
C ILE A 469 37.54 -29.24 15.96
N MET A 470 36.56 -29.10 15.08
CA MET A 470 36.76 -28.47 13.76
C MET A 470 36.45 -26.96 13.81
N ARG A 471 35.84 -26.45 14.87
CA ARG A 471 35.33 -25.07 14.96
C ARG A 471 36.42 -24.01 14.69
N PRO A 472 37.62 -24.06 15.33
CA PRO A 472 38.61 -23.00 15.09
C PRO A 472 39.03 -22.94 13.61
N ARG A 473 39.27 -24.10 13.00
CA ARG A 473 39.58 -24.19 11.56
C ARG A 473 38.44 -23.70 10.68
N ALA A 474 37.21 -24.06 11.02
CA ALA A 474 36.03 -23.71 10.25
C ALA A 474 35.76 -22.21 10.29
N GLU A 475 35.85 -21.58 11.47
CA GLU A 475 35.69 -20.13 11.63
C GLU A 475 36.77 -19.34 10.92
N THR A 476 38.06 -19.75 11.01
CA THR A 476 39.16 -19.11 10.26
C THR A 476 38.90 -19.18 8.75
N ARG A 477 38.63 -20.38 8.21
CA ARG A 477 38.35 -20.56 6.79
C ARG A 477 37.08 -19.82 6.33
N GLY A 478 36.07 -19.76 7.19
CA GLY A 478 34.84 -18.99 6.94
C GLY A 478 35.13 -17.49 6.85
N ARG A 479 35.88 -16.95 7.80
CA ARG A 479 36.34 -15.56 7.80
C ARG A 479 37.17 -15.23 6.55
N ASP A 480 38.15 -16.09 6.22
CA ASP A 480 38.96 -15.89 5.03
C ASP A 480 38.14 -15.91 3.73
N ALA A 481 37.07 -16.71 3.67
CA ALA A 481 36.20 -16.75 2.52
C ALA A 481 35.39 -15.45 2.40
N LEU A 482 34.85 -14.94 3.52
CA LEU A 482 34.18 -13.64 3.56
C LEU A 482 35.10 -12.52 3.12
N GLU A 483 36.30 -12.41 3.71
CA GLU A 483 37.27 -11.34 3.40
C GLU A 483 37.73 -11.40 1.94
N ARG A 484 37.99 -12.61 1.42
CA ARG A 484 38.31 -12.76 -0.03
C ARG A 484 37.15 -12.32 -0.92
N GLY A 485 35.91 -12.57 -0.50
CA GLY A 485 34.73 -12.11 -1.21
C GLY A 485 34.62 -10.57 -1.23
N ILE A 486 34.82 -9.94 -0.08
CA ILE A 486 34.83 -8.47 0.06
C ILE A 486 36.00 -7.85 -0.73
N ALA A 487 37.19 -8.40 -0.59
CA ALA A 487 38.40 -7.93 -1.31
C ALA A 487 38.23 -7.97 -2.82
N ARG A 488 37.59 -9.04 -3.35
CA ARG A 488 37.26 -9.12 -4.77
C ARG A 488 36.33 -7.99 -5.20
N ILE A 489 35.25 -7.74 -4.43
CA ILE A 489 34.30 -6.66 -4.71
C ILE A 489 35.05 -5.33 -4.75
N PHE A 490 35.85 -5.01 -3.74
CA PHE A 490 36.58 -3.75 -3.66
C PHE A 490 37.60 -3.57 -4.79
N ARG A 491 38.31 -4.63 -5.17
CA ARG A 491 39.26 -4.60 -6.29
C ARG A 491 38.56 -4.26 -7.60
N GLU A 492 37.45 -4.90 -7.88
CA GLU A 492 36.66 -4.65 -9.10
C GLU A 492 36.07 -3.23 -9.13
N MET A 493 35.82 -2.64 -7.97
CA MET A 493 35.42 -1.23 -7.85
C MET A 493 36.57 -0.23 -7.82
N GLY A 494 37.86 -0.70 -7.96
CA GLY A 494 39.01 0.18 -7.83
C GLY A 494 39.23 0.77 -6.42
N LEU A 495 38.60 0.19 -5.41
CA LEU A 495 38.72 0.64 -4.03
C LEU A 495 39.98 -0.01 -3.39
N LYS A 496 40.81 0.80 -2.74
CA LYS A 496 41.89 0.27 -1.87
C LYS A 496 41.24 -0.43 -0.66
N GLU A 497 41.75 -1.63 -0.32
CA GLU A 497 41.43 -2.25 0.97
C GLU A 497 41.87 -1.30 2.08
N PHE A 498 41.03 -1.19 3.12
CA PHE A 498 41.47 -0.58 4.37
C PHE A 498 42.58 -1.52 4.94
N GLU A 499 43.78 -1.05 5.01
CA GLU A 499 44.78 -1.63 5.89
C GLU A 499 44.15 -1.62 7.31
N HIS A 500 44.08 -2.81 7.91
CA HIS A 500 43.61 -2.98 9.27
C HIS A 500 44.45 -2.10 10.21
N ALA A 501 43.82 -1.06 10.81
CA ALA A 501 44.35 -0.43 11.98
C ALA A 501 43.83 -1.18 13.22
#